data_7e81619750334a76a2fe0da61d28604d
#
_entry.id   7e81619750334a76a2fe0da61d28604d
#
_cell.length_a   1.000
_cell.length_b   1.000
_cell.length_c   1.000
_cell.angle_alpha   90.00
_cell.angle_beta   90.00
_cell.angle_gamma   90.00
#
_symmetry.space_group_name_H-M   'P 1'
#
loop_
_entity.id
_entity.type
_entity.pdbx_description
1 polymer ?
#
loop_
_entity_poly.entity_id
_entity_poly.type
_entity_poly.pdbx_seq_one_letter_code
_entity_poly.pdbx_strand_id
1 'polypeptide(L)'
;MTDSPPKTFIRTDGRQTWEPRPINIHPGFIENADGSVLVETGKTRVICTASVEEEVPPFLQRKDQPPKHGWLTAEYGMLPGSTGRRKKRDLGGKIDGRTQEIQRLIGRSLRSVVNLEALGNHTLWIDCDVIQADGGTRTAAITGGFVALAIALDRMISEKKIDTWPIQYQLAAVSVGLKEGTALVDLKYDEDSQADVDLNVVQTSEGELVEVQGTAEQKRFRREQLDELLKLAEEGLRSHFKVQRKILDDLKNAKF
;
A
#
# COMPACT_ATOMS: atom_id res chain seq x y z
N MET A 1 -0.73 -33.33 31.76
CA MET A 1 -1.07 -32.39 30.70
C MET A 1 -0.54 -32.99 29.42
N THR A 2 -1.43 -33.46 28.58
CA THR A 2 -1.06 -34.16 27.33
C THR A 2 -0.72 -33.07 26.30
N ASP A 3 0.59 -32.90 26.06
CA ASP A 3 1.07 -32.11 24.92
C ASP A 3 0.63 -32.81 23.62
N SER A 4 -0.50 -32.41 23.08
CA SER A 4 -0.83 -32.76 21.71
C SER A 4 0.15 -32.00 20.80
N PRO A 5 0.72 -32.67 19.77
CA PRO A 5 1.62 -31.99 18.85
C PRO A 5 0.92 -30.76 18.24
N PRO A 6 1.63 -29.67 17.99
CA PRO A 6 1.04 -28.45 17.42
C PRO A 6 0.34 -28.84 16.10
N LYS A 7 -0.95 -28.54 15.99
CA LYS A 7 -1.70 -28.75 14.75
C LYS A 7 -1.04 -27.92 13.67
N THR A 8 -0.50 -28.57 12.66
CA THR A 8 0.05 -27.90 11.49
C THR A 8 -1.12 -27.17 10.80
N PHE A 9 -1.11 -25.84 10.80
CA PHE A 9 -2.11 -25.05 10.10
C PHE A 9 -1.90 -25.20 8.59
N ILE A 10 -2.93 -25.62 7.88
CA ILE A 10 -2.88 -25.79 6.42
C ILE A 10 -3.73 -24.69 5.79
N ARG A 11 -3.10 -23.84 4.99
CA ARG A 11 -3.79 -22.80 4.21
C ARG A 11 -4.59 -23.42 3.07
N THR A 12 -5.77 -22.89 2.79
CA THR A 12 -6.68 -23.46 1.79
C THR A 12 -6.20 -23.30 0.35
N ASP A 13 -5.21 -22.43 0.12
CA ASP A 13 -4.55 -22.25 -1.18
C ASP A 13 -3.19 -22.97 -1.30
N GLY A 14 -2.82 -23.74 -0.29
CA GLY A 14 -1.61 -24.57 -0.26
C GLY A 14 -0.31 -23.83 0.05
N ARG A 15 -0.35 -22.49 0.28
CA ARG A 15 0.84 -21.74 0.68
C ARG A 15 1.31 -22.15 2.08
N GLN A 16 2.61 -21.98 2.32
CA GLN A 16 3.16 -22.04 3.67
C GLN A 16 2.75 -20.80 4.48
N THR A 17 2.85 -20.89 5.81
CA THR A 17 2.44 -19.78 6.70
C THR A 17 3.24 -18.50 6.50
N TRP A 18 4.48 -18.62 6.06
CA TRP A 18 5.42 -17.53 5.75
C TRP A 18 5.43 -17.09 4.28
N GLU A 19 4.65 -17.73 3.43
CA GLU A 19 4.64 -17.48 1.99
C GLU A 19 3.54 -16.46 1.63
N PRO A 20 3.90 -15.25 1.15
CA PRO A 20 2.92 -14.30 0.63
C PRO A 20 2.38 -14.77 -0.73
N ARG A 21 1.22 -14.27 -1.12
CA ARG A 21 0.71 -14.47 -2.49
C ARG A 21 1.67 -13.84 -3.50
N PRO A 22 1.77 -14.37 -4.72
CA PRO A 22 2.50 -13.71 -5.79
C PRO A 22 1.98 -12.29 -6.00
N ILE A 23 2.91 -11.32 -6.10
CA ILE A 23 2.60 -9.95 -6.45
C ILE A 23 3.05 -9.66 -7.87
N ASN A 24 2.16 -9.07 -8.68
CA ASN A 24 2.45 -8.55 -10.00
C ASN A 24 2.05 -7.08 -10.06
N ILE A 25 2.85 -6.26 -10.71
CA ILE A 25 2.59 -4.84 -10.91
C ILE A 25 2.79 -4.53 -12.39
N HIS A 26 1.74 -4.02 -13.03
CA HIS A 26 1.70 -3.71 -14.45
C HIS A 26 1.69 -2.18 -14.62
N PRO A 27 2.82 -1.56 -15.00
CA PRO A 27 2.90 -0.12 -15.21
C PRO A 27 2.18 0.31 -16.49
N GLY A 28 1.80 1.60 -16.54
CA GLY A 28 1.18 2.20 -17.73
C GLY A 28 -0.27 1.74 -17.97
N PHE A 29 -0.99 1.35 -16.93
CA PHE A 29 -2.34 0.80 -17.06
C PHE A 29 -3.38 1.86 -17.47
N ILE A 30 -3.21 3.11 -17.04
CA ILE A 30 -4.04 4.27 -17.42
C ILE A 30 -3.16 5.28 -18.11
N GLU A 31 -3.42 5.57 -19.38
CA GLU A 31 -2.59 6.45 -20.23
C GLU A 31 -2.63 7.92 -19.82
N ASN A 32 -3.78 8.39 -19.34
CA ASN A 32 -3.98 9.81 -18.98
C ASN A 32 -3.38 10.21 -17.63
N ALA A 33 -2.97 9.26 -16.80
CA ALA A 33 -2.34 9.54 -15.51
C ALA A 33 -0.84 9.82 -15.69
N ASP A 34 -0.27 10.65 -14.83
CA ASP A 34 1.18 10.92 -14.83
C ASP A 34 1.98 9.68 -14.41
N GLY A 35 1.40 8.84 -13.56
CA GLY A 35 1.88 7.51 -13.25
C GLY A 35 0.72 6.56 -12.99
N SER A 36 0.80 5.32 -13.45
CA SER A 36 -0.27 4.35 -13.21
C SER A 36 0.23 2.93 -13.18
N VAL A 37 -0.42 2.11 -12.35
CA VAL A 37 -0.19 0.67 -12.28
C VAL A 37 -1.50 -0.07 -12.00
N LEU A 38 -1.59 -1.31 -12.48
CA LEU A 38 -2.45 -2.33 -11.92
C LEU A 38 -1.59 -3.21 -11.01
N VAL A 39 -1.91 -3.28 -9.72
CA VAL A 39 -1.28 -4.21 -8.79
C VAL A 39 -2.20 -5.41 -8.52
N GLU A 40 -1.63 -6.60 -8.60
CA GLU A 40 -2.30 -7.86 -8.32
C GLU A 40 -1.54 -8.59 -7.19
N THR A 41 -2.25 -8.96 -6.14
CA THR A 41 -1.74 -9.83 -5.06
C THR A 41 -2.71 -11.00 -4.92
N GLY A 42 -2.35 -12.14 -5.49
CA GLY A 42 -3.28 -13.24 -5.69
C GLY A 42 -4.50 -12.82 -6.49
N LYS A 43 -5.69 -12.86 -5.88
CA LYS A 43 -6.94 -12.40 -6.53
C LYS A 43 -7.26 -10.92 -6.23
N THR A 44 -6.58 -10.29 -5.30
CA THR A 44 -6.77 -8.85 -5.05
C THR A 44 -6.18 -8.04 -6.19
N ARG A 45 -6.95 -7.08 -6.72
CA ARG A 45 -6.55 -6.20 -7.82
C ARG A 45 -6.91 -4.77 -7.48
N VAL A 46 -5.92 -3.89 -7.59
CA VAL A 46 -6.08 -2.45 -7.33
C VAL A 46 -5.44 -1.66 -8.46
N ILE A 47 -6.18 -0.71 -9.04
CA ILE A 47 -5.62 0.30 -9.92
C ILE A 47 -5.09 1.42 -9.02
N CYS A 48 -3.83 1.80 -9.21
CA CYS A 48 -3.25 2.95 -8.53
C CYS A 48 -2.78 3.95 -9.60
N THR A 49 -3.22 5.21 -9.47
CA THR A 49 -2.78 6.30 -10.33
C THR A 49 -2.12 7.40 -9.51
N ALA A 50 -1.25 8.15 -10.15
CA ALA A 50 -0.68 9.38 -9.63
C ALA A 50 -0.94 10.50 -10.64
N SER A 51 -1.55 11.60 -10.16
CA SER A 51 -1.82 12.80 -10.96
C SER A 51 -1.10 13.99 -10.33
N VAL A 52 -0.55 14.88 -11.15
CA VAL A 52 0.23 16.05 -10.72
C VAL A 52 -0.56 17.33 -10.99
N GLU A 53 -0.77 18.12 -9.96
CA GLU A 53 -1.32 19.48 -10.05
C GLU A 53 -0.23 20.52 -9.77
N GLU A 54 -0.18 21.60 -10.56
CA GLU A 54 0.83 22.67 -10.46
C GLU A 54 0.46 23.73 -9.39
N GLU A 55 -0.21 23.29 -8.34
CA GLU A 55 -0.58 24.12 -7.20
C GLU A 55 -0.58 23.28 -5.91
N VAL A 56 -0.45 23.95 -4.77
CA VAL A 56 -0.59 23.32 -3.45
C VAL A 56 -1.96 23.62 -2.84
N PRO A 57 -2.45 22.76 -1.94
CA PRO A 57 -3.72 23.00 -1.24
C PRO A 57 -3.76 24.35 -0.53
N PRO A 58 -4.95 24.96 -0.35
CA PRO A 58 -5.11 26.30 0.24
C PRO A 58 -4.42 26.48 1.61
N PHE A 59 -4.35 25.43 2.41
CA PHE A 59 -3.70 25.49 3.74
C PHE A 59 -2.16 25.61 3.68
N LEU A 60 -1.54 25.35 2.52
CA LEU A 60 -0.10 25.55 2.26
C LEU A 60 0.19 26.83 1.48
N GLN A 61 -0.82 27.41 0.87
CA GLN A 61 -0.67 28.67 0.13
C GLN A 61 -0.29 29.80 1.07
N ARG A 62 0.61 30.66 0.63
CA ARG A 62 1.08 31.82 1.37
C ARG A 62 0.84 33.07 0.55
N LYS A 63 0.36 34.12 1.22
CA LYS A 63 0.20 35.41 0.57
C LYS A 63 1.60 35.97 0.21
N ASP A 64 1.79 36.27 -1.06
CA ASP A 64 3.00 36.91 -1.61
C ASP A 64 4.32 36.08 -1.41
N GLN A 65 4.24 34.79 -1.17
CA GLN A 65 5.40 33.91 -1.03
C GLN A 65 5.14 32.55 -1.67
N PRO A 66 6.14 31.88 -2.23
CA PRO A 66 5.99 30.49 -2.67
C PRO A 66 5.66 29.57 -1.49
N PRO A 67 4.99 28.44 -1.72
CA PRO A 67 4.76 27.43 -0.69
C PRO A 67 6.10 26.90 -0.16
N LYS A 68 6.12 26.49 1.11
CA LYS A 68 7.35 25.92 1.71
C LYS A 68 7.71 24.55 1.10
N HIS A 69 6.71 23.82 0.71
CA HIS A 69 6.86 22.47 0.15
C HIS A 69 5.60 22.12 -0.65
N GLY A 70 5.72 21.14 -1.53
CA GLY A 70 4.59 20.53 -2.20
C GLY A 70 3.76 19.63 -1.28
N TRP A 71 2.78 18.98 -1.85
CA TRP A 71 1.89 18.09 -1.08
C TRP A 71 1.72 16.74 -1.78
N LEU A 72 1.37 15.74 -0.98
CA LEU A 72 0.94 14.43 -1.45
C LEU A 72 -0.29 14.02 -0.65
N THR A 73 -1.33 13.64 -1.34
CA THR A 73 -2.57 13.12 -0.75
C THR A 73 -2.98 11.83 -1.45
N ALA A 74 -3.91 11.09 -0.85
CA ALA A 74 -4.41 9.86 -1.45
C ALA A 74 -5.91 9.72 -1.28
N GLU A 75 -6.53 9.13 -2.29
CA GLU A 75 -7.90 8.65 -2.26
C GLU A 75 -7.94 7.12 -2.39
N TYR A 76 -9.00 6.53 -1.87
CA TYR A 76 -9.20 5.09 -1.94
C TYR A 76 -10.68 4.79 -2.17
N GLY A 77 -10.95 3.90 -3.09
CA GLY A 77 -12.30 3.47 -3.39
C GLY A 77 -12.38 1.98 -3.68
N MET A 78 -13.60 1.46 -3.66
CA MET A 78 -13.89 0.08 -4.06
C MET A 78 -15.02 0.06 -5.07
N LEU A 79 -14.82 -0.60 -6.22
CA LEU A 79 -15.90 -0.81 -7.18
C LEU A 79 -17.05 -1.59 -6.52
N PRO A 80 -18.31 -1.30 -6.85
CA PRO A 80 -19.45 -2.01 -6.28
C PRO A 80 -19.39 -3.53 -6.40
N GLY A 81 -18.80 -4.05 -7.49
CA GLY A 81 -18.65 -5.48 -7.74
C GLY A 81 -17.31 -6.07 -7.28
N SER A 82 -16.47 -5.30 -6.57
CA SER A 82 -15.14 -5.76 -6.13
C SER A 82 -15.18 -6.83 -5.04
N THR A 83 -16.29 -6.97 -4.35
CA THR A 83 -16.51 -7.95 -3.27
C THR A 83 -17.64 -8.93 -3.60
N GLY A 84 -17.72 -10.04 -2.88
CA GLY A 84 -18.76 -11.05 -3.07
C GLY A 84 -20.21 -10.54 -2.91
N ARG A 85 -20.40 -9.45 -2.17
CA ARG A 85 -21.68 -8.70 -2.11
C ARG A 85 -21.43 -7.30 -2.64
N ARG A 86 -22.38 -6.80 -3.46
CA ARG A 86 -22.29 -5.45 -4.03
C ARG A 86 -22.13 -4.39 -2.94
N LYS A 87 -21.00 -3.66 -2.97
CA LYS A 87 -20.79 -2.47 -2.12
C LYS A 87 -21.57 -1.27 -2.69
N LYS A 88 -22.16 -0.45 -1.84
CA LYS A 88 -22.75 0.82 -2.27
C LYS A 88 -21.64 1.79 -2.65
N ARG A 89 -21.87 2.63 -3.65
CA ARG A 89 -20.97 3.76 -3.94
C ARG A 89 -21.13 4.82 -2.85
N ASP A 90 -20.04 5.45 -2.50
CA ASP A 90 -20.06 6.64 -1.67
C ASP A 90 -20.63 7.79 -2.51
N LEU A 91 -21.79 8.31 -2.13
CA LEU A 91 -22.53 9.34 -2.84
C LEU A 91 -22.83 10.50 -1.89
N GLY A 92 -22.88 11.74 -2.45
CA GLY A 92 -23.35 12.91 -1.72
C GLY A 92 -22.40 13.41 -0.63
N GLY A 93 -21.07 13.21 -0.80
CA GLY A 93 -20.06 13.76 0.11
C GLY A 93 -19.92 13.01 1.44
N LYS A 94 -20.59 11.89 1.62
CA LYS A 94 -20.40 10.99 2.77
C LYS A 94 -19.54 9.81 2.37
N ILE A 95 -18.25 9.94 2.62
CA ILE A 95 -17.29 8.83 2.50
C ILE A 95 -17.38 8.00 3.79
N ASP A 96 -17.42 6.67 3.69
CA ASP A 96 -17.48 5.81 4.87
C ASP A 96 -16.18 5.91 5.71
N GLY A 97 -16.29 5.68 7.02
CA GLY A 97 -15.16 5.84 7.95
C GLY A 97 -13.98 4.93 7.61
N ARG A 98 -14.22 3.73 7.07
CA ARG A 98 -13.17 2.81 6.61
C ARG A 98 -12.43 3.39 5.40
N THR A 99 -13.14 3.90 4.43
CA THR A 99 -12.55 4.54 3.25
C THR A 99 -11.68 5.73 3.67
N GLN A 100 -12.18 6.62 4.54
CA GLN A 100 -11.40 7.76 5.06
C GLN A 100 -10.14 7.33 5.82
N GLU A 101 -10.24 6.30 6.63
CA GLU A 101 -9.11 5.74 7.39
C GLU A 101 -8.03 5.24 6.43
N ILE A 102 -8.41 4.47 5.38
CA ILE A 102 -7.47 3.93 4.40
C ILE A 102 -6.83 5.03 3.55
N GLN A 103 -7.57 6.04 3.11
CA GLN A 103 -7.02 7.21 2.41
C GLN A 103 -5.92 7.90 3.24
N ARG A 104 -6.19 8.12 4.53
CA ARG A 104 -5.21 8.73 5.45
C ARG A 104 -3.99 7.84 5.66
N LEU A 105 -4.19 6.53 5.76
CA LEU A 105 -3.11 5.55 5.88
C LEU A 105 -2.20 5.59 4.65
N ILE A 106 -2.75 5.49 3.42
CA ILE A 106 -1.98 5.53 2.18
C ILE A 106 -1.19 6.85 2.08
N GLY A 107 -1.88 7.99 2.21
CA GLY A 107 -1.24 9.30 2.09
C GLY A 107 -0.12 9.51 3.12
N ARG A 108 -0.33 9.13 4.38
CA ARG A 108 0.68 9.25 5.44
C ARG A 108 1.88 8.33 5.16
N SER A 109 1.62 7.10 4.76
CA SER A 109 2.68 6.14 4.43
C SER A 109 3.56 6.62 3.28
N LEU A 110 2.97 7.10 2.19
CA LEU A 110 3.72 7.60 1.05
C LEU A 110 4.52 8.86 1.40
N ARG A 111 3.95 9.78 2.19
CA ARG A 111 4.68 11.00 2.63
C ARG A 111 5.91 10.69 3.47
N SER A 112 5.96 9.58 4.17
CA SER A 112 7.10 9.23 5.03
C SER A 112 8.40 8.97 4.27
N VAL A 113 8.30 8.67 2.97
CA VAL A 113 9.47 8.36 2.12
C VAL A 113 9.72 9.42 1.04
N VAL A 114 8.95 10.52 1.03
CA VAL A 114 9.06 11.59 0.04
C VAL A 114 9.56 12.89 0.68
N ASN A 115 10.60 13.46 0.12
CA ASN A 115 10.98 14.84 0.43
C ASN A 115 10.01 15.81 -0.22
N LEU A 116 9.04 16.32 0.56
CA LEU A 116 8.00 17.22 0.08
C LEU A 116 8.56 18.59 -0.37
N GLU A 117 9.71 19.03 0.15
CA GLU A 117 10.35 20.29 -0.30
C GLU A 117 10.79 20.19 -1.75
N ALA A 118 11.28 19.03 -2.17
CA ALA A 118 11.70 18.78 -3.54
C ALA A 118 10.54 18.78 -4.56
N LEU A 119 9.29 18.70 -4.11
CA LEU A 119 8.11 18.79 -4.98
C LEU A 119 7.77 20.25 -5.38
N GLY A 120 8.32 21.25 -4.69
CA GLY A 120 8.05 22.67 -4.98
C GLY A 120 6.57 23.03 -4.85
N ASN A 121 6.00 23.64 -5.88
CA ASN A 121 4.58 24.07 -5.91
C ASN A 121 3.68 23.03 -6.58
N HIS A 122 3.84 21.75 -6.26
CA HIS A 122 3.02 20.70 -6.84
C HIS A 122 2.28 19.91 -5.78
N THR A 123 1.10 19.41 -6.13
CA THR A 123 0.35 18.40 -5.39
C THR A 123 0.33 17.10 -6.20
N LEU A 124 0.66 15.99 -5.54
CA LEU A 124 0.46 14.66 -6.09
C LEU A 124 -0.78 14.03 -5.46
N TRP A 125 -1.70 13.63 -6.30
CA TRP A 125 -2.89 12.86 -5.94
C TRP A 125 -2.65 11.39 -6.26
N ILE A 126 -2.79 10.54 -5.27
CA ILE A 126 -2.66 9.08 -5.45
C ILE A 126 -4.06 8.47 -5.27
N ASP A 127 -4.61 7.99 -6.38
CA ASP A 127 -5.93 7.36 -6.38
C ASP A 127 -5.79 5.85 -6.44
N CYS A 128 -6.45 5.14 -5.53
CA CYS A 128 -6.39 3.69 -5.42
C CYS A 128 -7.80 3.09 -5.50
N ASP A 129 -8.12 2.47 -6.63
CA ASP A 129 -9.42 1.85 -6.88
C ASP A 129 -9.33 0.32 -6.87
N VAL A 130 -9.99 -0.28 -5.89
CA VAL A 130 -10.07 -1.74 -5.80
C VAL A 130 -11.09 -2.27 -6.80
N ILE A 131 -10.62 -3.00 -7.79
CA ILE A 131 -11.48 -3.65 -8.81
C ILE A 131 -11.86 -5.07 -8.40
N GLN A 132 -11.03 -5.74 -7.59
CA GLN A 132 -11.32 -7.04 -7.00
C GLN A 132 -10.64 -7.17 -5.63
N ALA A 133 -11.40 -7.59 -4.61
CA ALA A 133 -10.93 -7.74 -3.24
C ALA A 133 -10.90 -9.21 -2.81
N ASP A 134 -9.75 -9.65 -2.30
CA ASP A 134 -9.54 -10.95 -1.67
C ASP A 134 -8.52 -10.83 -0.50
N GLY A 135 -8.79 -9.94 0.45
CA GLY A 135 -7.85 -9.58 1.53
C GLY A 135 -6.70 -8.68 1.07
N GLY A 136 -6.11 -7.91 1.97
CA GLY A 136 -4.92 -7.08 1.70
C GLY A 136 -5.12 -5.93 0.72
N THR A 137 -6.34 -5.37 0.57
CA THR A 137 -6.59 -4.30 -0.41
C THR A 137 -5.85 -3.01 -0.06
N ARG A 138 -5.76 -2.64 1.23
CA ARG A 138 -5.04 -1.44 1.69
C ARG A 138 -3.52 -1.59 1.52
N THR A 139 -2.98 -2.78 1.77
CA THR A 139 -1.55 -3.06 1.61
C THR A 139 -1.15 -3.08 0.13
N ALA A 140 -1.98 -3.65 -0.73
CA ALA A 140 -1.80 -3.59 -2.18
C ALA A 140 -1.89 -2.15 -2.70
N ALA A 141 -2.82 -1.32 -2.18
CA ALA A 141 -2.96 0.09 -2.53
C ALA A 141 -1.70 0.90 -2.15
N ILE A 142 -1.12 0.69 -0.95
CA ILE A 142 0.13 1.35 -0.55
C ILE A 142 1.28 0.93 -1.46
N THR A 143 1.43 -0.38 -1.70
CA THR A 143 2.52 -0.96 -2.50
C THR A 143 2.44 -0.52 -3.96
N GLY A 144 1.24 -0.52 -4.56
CA GLY A 144 1.02 -0.04 -5.93
C GLY A 144 1.05 1.48 -6.04
N GLY A 145 0.47 2.19 -5.07
CA GLY A 145 0.51 3.66 -4.99
C GLY A 145 1.94 4.19 -4.95
N PHE A 146 2.84 3.51 -4.26
CA PHE A 146 4.27 3.85 -4.29
C PHE A 146 4.87 3.75 -5.71
N VAL A 147 4.55 2.71 -6.47
CA VAL A 147 5.08 2.57 -7.83
C VAL A 147 4.46 3.61 -8.78
N ALA A 148 3.15 3.87 -8.69
CA ALA A 148 2.49 4.91 -9.47
C ALA A 148 3.10 6.29 -9.18
N LEU A 149 3.34 6.60 -7.90
CA LEU A 149 4.03 7.81 -7.46
C LEU A 149 5.44 7.91 -8.06
N ALA A 150 6.23 6.85 -8.00
CA ALA A 150 7.59 6.84 -8.54
C ALA A 150 7.62 7.08 -10.06
N ILE A 151 6.66 6.52 -10.80
CA ILE A 151 6.50 6.76 -12.25
C ILE A 151 6.19 8.24 -12.53
N ALA A 152 5.25 8.84 -11.78
CA ALA A 152 4.89 10.24 -11.94
C ALA A 152 6.08 11.18 -11.65
N LEU A 153 6.82 10.91 -10.58
CA LEU A 153 8.01 11.69 -10.21
C LEU A 153 9.13 11.58 -11.26
N ASP A 154 9.32 10.41 -11.83
CA ASP A 154 10.28 10.21 -12.92
C ASP A 154 9.89 11.00 -14.17
N ARG A 155 8.59 11.09 -14.48
CA ARG A 155 8.06 11.95 -15.54
C ARG A 155 8.30 13.44 -15.21
N MET A 156 8.01 13.88 -13.97
CA MET A 156 8.25 15.26 -13.54
C MET A 156 9.74 15.68 -13.68
N ILE A 157 10.68 14.79 -13.34
CA ILE A 157 12.11 15.02 -13.58
C ILE A 157 12.40 15.17 -15.08
N SER A 158 11.86 14.28 -15.91
CA SER A 158 12.07 14.29 -17.36
C SER A 158 11.52 15.56 -18.02
N GLU A 159 10.39 16.05 -17.52
CA GLU A 159 9.73 17.30 -17.95
C GLU A 159 10.34 18.56 -17.29
N LYS A 160 11.36 18.41 -16.43
CA LYS A 160 12.01 19.49 -15.67
C LYS A 160 11.05 20.28 -14.78
N LYS A 161 10.01 19.63 -14.28
CA LYS A 161 9.08 20.21 -13.29
C LYS A 161 9.66 20.20 -11.88
N ILE A 162 10.52 19.24 -11.59
CA ILE A 162 11.35 19.15 -10.37
C ILE A 162 12.80 18.82 -10.75
N ASP A 163 13.75 19.28 -9.92
CA ASP A 163 15.18 19.15 -10.22
C ASP A 163 15.84 17.93 -9.59
N THR A 164 15.27 17.42 -8.49
CA THR A 164 15.87 16.36 -7.70
C THR A 164 14.88 15.23 -7.43
N TRP A 165 15.39 14.00 -7.40
CA TRP A 165 14.60 12.83 -7.06
C TRP A 165 14.14 12.86 -5.60
N PRO A 166 12.83 12.90 -5.30
CA PRO A 166 12.37 13.15 -3.93
C PRO A 166 12.17 11.89 -3.08
N ILE A 167 12.17 10.69 -3.68
CA ILE A 167 12.00 9.44 -2.91
C ILE A 167 13.32 9.04 -2.27
N GLN A 168 13.27 8.77 -0.96
CA GLN A 168 14.42 8.34 -0.17
C GLN A 168 14.56 6.80 -0.13
N TYR A 169 13.46 6.10 0.07
CA TYR A 169 13.41 4.63 0.23
C TYR A 169 12.21 4.06 -0.51
N GLN A 170 12.28 2.78 -0.90
CA GLN A 170 11.08 2.06 -1.34
C GLN A 170 10.14 1.89 -0.15
N LEU A 171 8.84 1.82 -0.43
CA LEU A 171 7.79 1.61 0.56
C LEU A 171 6.87 0.49 0.10
N ALA A 172 6.59 -0.45 0.98
CA ALA A 172 5.61 -1.50 0.73
C ALA A 172 4.84 -1.85 2.00
N ALA A 173 3.73 -2.55 1.82
CA ALA A 173 2.88 -2.98 2.92
C ALA A 173 2.42 -4.43 2.72
N VAL A 174 2.22 -5.13 3.83
CA VAL A 174 1.68 -6.50 3.86
C VAL A 174 0.78 -6.68 5.08
N SER A 175 -0.22 -7.54 4.97
CA SER A 175 -0.99 -7.99 6.14
C SER A 175 -0.33 -9.21 6.78
N VAL A 176 -0.39 -9.29 8.09
CA VAL A 176 0.00 -10.46 8.88
C VAL A 176 -1.04 -10.70 9.97
N GLY A 177 -1.22 -11.91 10.42
CA GLY A 177 -2.20 -12.17 11.47
C GLY A 177 -2.01 -13.50 12.16
N LEU A 178 -2.81 -13.70 13.22
CA LEU A 178 -2.89 -14.96 13.93
C LEU A 178 -4.21 -15.65 13.59
N LYS A 179 -4.16 -16.90 13.20
CA LYS A 179 -5.33 -17.75 13.04
C LYS A 179 -5.10 -19.08 13.76
N GLU A 180 -5.97 -19.42 14.69
CA GLU A 180 -5.82 -20.60 15.53
C GLU A 180 -4.44 -20.68 16.23
N GLY A 181 -3.89 -19.52 16.60
CA GLY A 181 -2.57 -19.41 17.25
C GLY A 181 -1.37 -19.50 16.31
N THR A 182 -1.58 -19.64 14.99
CA THR A 182 -0.52 -19.70 13.98
C THR A 182 -0.36 -18.34 13.30
N ALA A 183 0.88 -17.88 13.19
CA ALA A 183 1.21 -16.64 12.48
C ALA A 183 1.19 -16.87 10.96
N LEU A 184 0.52 -15.98 10.23
CA LEU A 184 0.35 -16.03 8.78
C LEU A 184 0.75 -14.70 8.16
N VAL A 185 1.43 -14.74 7.01
CA VAL A 185 1.69 -13.56 6.17
C VAL A 185 0.70 -13.49 5.02
N ASP A 186 0.33 -12.27 4.64
CA ASP A 186 -0.53 -11.96 3.50
C ASP A 186 -1.83 -12.77 3.51
N LEU A 187 -2.71 -12.38 4.46
CA LEU A 187 -4.00 -13.03 4.66
C LEU A 187 -4.92 -12.76 3.46
N LYS A 188 -5.46 -13.82 2.88
CA LYS A 188 -6.57 -13.71 1.94
C LYS A 188 -7.90 -13.58 2.69
N TYR A 189 -8.98 -13.25 2.00
CA TYR A 189 -10.25 -12.87 2.64
C TYR A 189 -10.81 -13.90 3.62
N ASP A 190 -10.76 -15.20 3.32
CA ASP A 190 -11.25 -16.25 4.21
C ASP A 190 -10.34 -16.50 5.43
N GLU A 191 -9.08 -16.07 5.38
CA GLU A 191 -8.18 -16.09 6.53
C GLU A 191 -8.38 -14.81 7.36
N ASP A 192 -8.40 -13.64 6.71
CA ASP A 192 -8.59 -12.33 7.30
C ASP A 192 -9.91 -12.24 8.09
N SER A 193 -11.03 -12.63 7.48
CA SER A 193 -12.36 -12.60 8.11
C SER A 193 -12.54 -13.53 9.32
N GLN A 194 -11.62 -14.46 9.55
CA GLN A 194 -11.62 -15.42 10.65
C GLN A 194 -10.37 -15.33 11.52
N ALA A 195 -9.52 -14.33 11.31
CA ALA A 195 -8.31 -14.14 12.08
C ALA A 195 -8.63 -13.81 13.55
N ASP A 196 -7.82 -14.36 14.45
CA ASP A 196 -7.84 -13.96 15.87
C ASP A 196 -7.27 -12.54 16.03
N VAL A 197 -6.24 -12.23 15.21
CA VAL A 197 -5.52 -10.95 15.16
C VAL A 197 -5.21 -10.63 13.70
N ASP A 198 -5.49 -9.40 13.27
CA ASP A 198 -5.10 -8.84 11.97
C ASP A 198 -4.21 -7.63 12.16
N LEU A 199 -3.07 -7.62 11.50
CA LEU A 199 -2.14 -6.49 11.44
C LEU A 199 -1.84 -6.12 10.00
N ASN A 200 -1.74 -4.81 9.74
CA ASN A 200 -1.17 -4.26 8.52
C ASN A 200 0.16 -3.58 8.86
N VAL A 201 1.21 -3.98 8.18
CA VAL A 201 2.57 -3.46 8.40
C VAL A 201 3.02 -2.72 7.17
N VAL A 202 3.44 -1.48 7.34
CA VAL A 202 4.05 -0.64 6.30
C VAL A 202 5.51 -0.42 6.68
N GLN A 203 6.43 -0.69 5.74
CA GLN A 203 7.85 -0.68 6.00
C GLN A 203 8.63 -0.13 4.79
N THR A 204 9.78 0.48 5.06
CA THR A 204 10.75 0.90 4.05
C THR A 204 11.65 -0.27 3.63
N SER A 205 12.36 -0.12 2.49
CA SER A 205 13.35 -1.10 2.03
C SER A 205 14.54 -1.28 3.00
N GLU A 206 14.75 -0.32 3.90
CA GLU A 206 15.81 -0.35 4.92
C GLU A 206 15.36 -1.03 6.23
N GLY A 207 14.12 -1.55 6.26
CA GLY A 207 13.59 -2.24 7.42
C GLY A 207 12.93 -1.33 8.47
N GLU A 208 12.79 -0.03 8.18
CA GLU A 208 12.15 0.90 9.09
C GLU A 208 10.63 0.80 9.03
N LEU A 209 10.00 0.69 10.19
CA LEU A 209 8.55 0.65 10.30
C LEU A 209 7.97 2.06 10.12
N VAL A 210 7.04 2.19 9.18
CA VAL A 210 6.31 3.45 8.93
C VAL A 210 4.96 3.43 9.65
N GLU A 211 4.28 2.30 9.61
CA GLU A 211 3.00 2.11 10.31
C GLU A 211 2.80 0.65 10.69
N VAL A 212 2.28 0.45 11.88
CA VAL A 212 1.79 -0.85 12.36
C VAL A 212 0.38 -0.63 12.86
N GLN A 213 -0.60 -1.17 12.15
CA GLN A 213 -2.00 -1.08 12.51
C GLN A 213 -2.52 -2.49 12.76
N GLY A 214 -2.99 -2.75 13.98
CA GLY A 214 -3.43 -4.08 14.34
C GLY A 214 -4.59 -4.09 15.31
N THR A 215 -5.43 -5.10 15.18
CA THR A 215 -6.61 -5.32 16.01
C THR A 215 -6.67 -6.77 16.47
N ALA A 216 -7.00 -6.95 17.74
CA ALA A 216 -7.40 -8.23 18.29
C ALA A 216 -8.89 -8.43 18.02
N GLU A 217 -9.22 -9.13 16.94
CA GLU A 217 -10.61 -9.32 16.49
C GLU A 217 -11.38 -10.32 17.38
N GLN A 218 -10.75 -11.44 17.69
CA GLN A 218 -11.37 -12.49 18.49
C GLN A 218 -10.61 -12.81 19.77
N LYS A 219 -9.27 -12.81 19.73
CA LYS A 219 -8.40 -13.13 20.84
C LYS A 219 -7.30 -12.10 21.02
N ARG A 220 -7.02 -11.79 22.28
CA ARG A 220 -5.86 -10.96 22.64
C ARG A 220 -4.57 -11.67 22.27
N PHE A 221 -3.54 -10.90 21.96
CA PHE A 221 -2.21 -11.40 21.64
C PHE A 221 -1.15 -10.81 22.57
N ARG A 222 -0.04 -11.52 22.73
CA ARG A 222 1.09 -11.14 23.57
C ARG A 222 2.13 -10.38 22.74
N ARG A 223 3.05 -9.73 23.44
CA ARG A 223 4.12 -8.99 22.80
C ARG A 223 5.00 -9.88 21.91
N GLU A 224 5.32 -11.09 22.39
CA GLU A 224 6.13 -12.04 21.64
C GLU A 224 5.48 -12.44 20.30
N GLN A 225 4.14 -12.49 20.27
CA GLN A 225 3.39 -12.75 19.04
C GLN A 225 3.41 -11.53 18.10
N LEU A 226 3.41 -10.29 18.64
CA LEU A 226 3.63 -9.11 17.82
C LEU A 226 5.02 -9.12 17.17
N ASP A 227 6.05 -9.42 17.94
CA ASP A 227 7.42 -9.49 17.45
C ASP A 227 7.57 -10.59 16.36
N GLU A 228 6.89 -11.73 16.51
CA GLU A 228 6.81 -12.80 15.50
C GLU A 228 6.11 -12.30 14.22
N LEU A 229 4.97 -11.61 14.34
CA LEU A 229 4.23 -11.08 13.21
C LEU A 229 5.02 -10.00 12.44
N LEU A 230 5.73 -9.11 13.16
CA LEU A 230 6.56 -8.10 12.53
C LEU A 230 7.73 -8.72 11.74
N LYS A 231 8.37 -9.75 12.29
CA LYS A 231 9.41 -10.50 11.60
C LYS A 231 8.87 -11.19 10.34
N LEU A 232 7.69 -11.79 10.45
CA LEU A 232 7.02 -12.43 9.32
C LEU A 232 6.64 -11.41 8.22
N ALA A 233 6.21 -10.21 8.61
CA ALA A 233 5.93 -9.12 7.68
C ALA A 233 7.18 -8.70 6.91
N GLU A 234 8.32 -8.54 7.58
CA GLU A 234 9.60 -8.21 6.95
C GLU A 234 9.98 -9.25 5.87
N GLU A 235 9.86 -10.53 6.20
CA GLU A 235 10.13 -11.61 5.24
C GLU A 235 9.20 -11.55 4.03
N GLY A 236 7.90 -11.34 4.26
CA GLY A 236 6.89 -11.19 3.19
C GLY A 236 7.16 -10.00 2.28
N LEU A 237 7.58 -8.86 2.84
CA LEU A 237 7.85 -7.63 2.10
C LEU A 237 9.06 -7.71 1.16
N ARG A 238 9.99 -8.62 1.38
CA ARG A 238 11.16 -8.79 0.48
C ARG A 238 10.75 -9.05 -0.96
N SER A 239 9.68 -9.81 -1.18
CA SER A 239 9.14 -10.07 -2.52
C SER A 239 8.56 -8.81 -3.16
N HIS A 240 7.90 -7.95 -2.39
CA HIS A 240 7.30 -6.70 -2.84
C HIS A 240 8.39 -5.71 -3.29
N PHE A 241 9.41 -5.51 -2.47
CA PHE A 241 10.55 -4.65 -2.82
C PHE A 241 11.30 -5.12 -4.06
N LYS A 242 11.45 -6.44 -4.22
CA LYS A 242 12.10 -7.02 -5.42
C LYS A 242 11.32 -6.68 -6.70
N VAL A 243 9.99 -6.82 -6.67
CA VAL A 243 9.13 -6.51 -7.82
C VAL A 243 9.13 -5.01 -8.11
N GLN A 244 8.99 -4.17 -7.08
CA GLN A 244 9.07 -2.71 -7.24
C GLN A 244 10.40 -2.28 -7.86
N ARG A 245 11.53 -2.79 -7.34
CA ARG A 245 12.88 -2.46 -7.85
C ARG A 245 13.02 -2.79 -9.31
N LYS A 246 12.60 -3.99 -9.72
CA LYS A 246 12.65 -4.39 -11.14
C LYS A 246 11.92 -3.39 -12.03
N ILE A 247 10.71 -2.97 -11.66
CA ILE A 247 9.92 -2.02 -12.45
C ILE A 247 10.61 -0.66 -12.52
N LEU A 248 11.14 -0.17 -11.40
CA LEU A 248 11.83 1.13 -11.35
C LEU A 248 13.14 1.12 -12.16
N ASP A 249 13.85 0.01 -12.16
CA ASP A 249 15.07 -0.16 -12.96
C ASP A 249 14.72 -0.25 -14.47
N ASP A 250 13.66 -0.97 -14.83
CA ASP A 250 13.19 -1.06 -16.21
C ASP A 250 12.76 0.31 -16.76
N LEU A 251 12.12 1.17 -15.94
CA LEU A 251 11.76 2.54 -16.30
C LEU A 251 12.99 3.41 -16.58
N LYS A 252 14.05 3.30 -15.77
CA LYS A 252 15.30 4.02 -15.99
C LYS A 252 16.00 3.57 -17.26
N ASN A 253 16.00 2.26 -17.55
CA ASN A 253 16.64 1.67 -18.71
C ASN A 253 15.89 1.93 -20.02
N ALA A 254 14.58 2.16 -19.98
CA ALA A 254 13.77 2.45 -21.18
C ALA A 254 14.00 3.86 -21.76
N LYS A 255 14.81 4.70 -21.09
CA LYS A 255 15.12 6.08 -21.50
C LYS A 255 16.45 6.25 -22.23
N PHE A 256 17.14 5.14 -22.56
CA PHE A 256 18.41 5.16 -23.30
C PHE A 256 18.31 4.44 -24.64
#